data_e499cc9e72f9a7f2ad92f39b4789080a
#
_entry.id   e499cc9e72f9a7f2ad92f39b4789080a
#
_cell.length_a   1.000
_cell.length_b   1.000
_cell.length_c   1.000
_cell.angle_alpha   90.00
_cell.angle_beta   90.00
_cell.angle_gamma   90.00
#
_symmetry.space_group_name_H-M   'P 1'
#
loop_
_entity.id
_entity.type
_entity.pdbx_description
1 polymer ?
#
loop_
_entity_poly.entity_id
_entity_poly.type
_entity_poly.pdbx_seq_one_letter_code
_entity_poly.pdbx_strand_id
1 'polypeptide(L)'
;VVFALTLPLVVRAFSLLRTGLAQLLLLSRAETQQQVDELVVGRRAARSAEASALQRLERDIHDGPQQRLVRLSMDLGRAQKQAGPDNPQLQGTLDAALRQTKDTLEELRALSRGIAPPVLTDRGLRAALEELAARSIVPIDVDIDLPAGRLPHHVETAVYFVVSEALTNVAKHSGATQCMMTVHLVGEEVRVRVSDDGLGGAHLSKGHGLVGLHDRVRAADGVLNVRSPDGGPTVVEAEVPCGS
;
A
#
# COMPACT_ATOMS: atom_id res chain seq x y z
N VAL A 1 -34.99 72.01 1.36
CA VAL A 1 -36.13 71.08 1.26
C VAL A 1 -35.85 69.92 0.30
N VAL A 2 -35.26 70.14 -0.88
CA VAL A 2 -34.97 69.09 -1.88
C VAL A 2 -33.98 68.02 -1.35
N PHE A 3 -32.97 68.42 -0.57
CA PHE A 3 -31.92 67.51 -0.02
C PHE A 3 -32.47 66.59 1.06
N ALA A 4 -33.49 67.00 1.82
CA ALA A 4 -34.09 66.18 2.87
C ALA A 4 -35.01 65.07 2.31
N LEU A 5 -35.54 65.23 1.09
CA LEU A 5 -36.40 64.22 0.45
C LEU A 5 -35.57 63.20 -0.38
N THR A 6 -34.41 63.57 -0.92
CA THR A 6 -33.58 62.71 -1.77
C THR A 6 -32.68 61.78 -0.97
N LEU A 7 -32.20 62.18 0.22
CA LEU A 7 -31.29 61.41 1.06
C LEU A 7 -31.85 60.02 1.45
N PRO A 8 -33.10 59.88 1.95
CA PRO A 8 -33.67 58.58 2.32
C PRO A 8 -33.87 57.65 1.12
N LEU A 9 -34.11 58.20 -0.08
CA LEU A 9 -34.27 57.43 -1.31
C LEU A 9 -32.91 56.82 -1.76
N VAL A 10 -31.85 57.62 -1.68
CA VAL A 10 -30.49 57.17 -2.01
C VAL A 10 -30.02 56.10 -1.03
N VAL A 11 -30.24 56.27 0.27
CA VAL A 11 -29.89 55.31 1.32
C VAL A 11 -30.67 53.99 1.13
N ARG A 12 -31.93 54.03 0.78
CA ARG A 12 -32.72 52.83 0.47
C ARG A 12 -32.23 52.10 -0.77
N ALA A 13 -31.95 52.86 -1.84
CA ALA A 13 -31.39 52.26 -3.08
C ALA A 13 -30.05 51.56 -2.82
N PHE A 14 -29.16 52.21 -2.06
CA PHE A 14 -27.86 51.66 -1.69
C PHE A 14 -27.99 50.38 -0.78
N SER A 15 -28.91 50.41 0.15
CA SER A 15 -29.19 49.27 1.03
C SER A 15 -29.74 48.05 0.25
N LEU A 16 -30.64 48.27 -0.71
CA LEU A 16 -31.18 47.22 -1.58
C LEU A 16 -30.12 46.67 -2.53
N LEU A 17 -29.23 47.51 -3.07
CA LEU A 17 -28.11 47.09 -3.92
C LEU A 17 -27.15 46.23 -3.10
N ARG A 18 -26.82 46.64 -1.88
CA ARG A 18 -25.94 45.91 -0.98
C ARG A 18 -26.49 44.53 -0.56
N THR A 19 -27.79 44.47 -0.23
CA THR A 19 -28.43 43.19 0.09
C THR A 19 -28.55 42.26 -1.12
N GLY A 20 -28.87 42.79 -2.30
CA GLY A 20 -28.91 42.00 -3.53
C GLY A 20 -27.51 41.44 -3.92
N LEU A 21 -26.47 42.26 -3.80
CA LEU A 21 -25.12 41.80 -4.06
C LEU A 21 -24.63 40.74 -3.06
N ALA A 22 -24.96 40.92 -1.76
CA ALA A 22 -24.64 39.94 -0.71
C ALA A 22 -25.36 38.63 -0.95
N GLN A 23 -26.63 38.66 -1.34
CA GLN A 23 -27.40 37.44 -1.67
C GLN A 23 -26.84 36.72 -2.89
N LEU A 24 -26.48 37.42 -3.96
CA LEU A 24 -25.85 36.84 -5.13
C LEU A 24 -24.50 36.16 -4.81
N LEU A 25 -23.66 36.81 -4.00
CA LEU A 25 -22.38 36.25 -3.57
C LEU A 25 -22.54 35.03 -2.65
N LEU A 26 -23.55 35.02 -1.79
CA LEU A 26 -23.84 33.89 -0.91
C LEU A 26 -24.39 32.70 -1.70
N LEU A 27 -25.28 32.94 -2.67
CA LEU A 27 -25.80 31.88 -3.55
C LEU A 27 -24.71 31.27 -4.41
N SER A 28 -23.85 32.08 -5.04
CA SER A 28 -22.74 31.58 -5.84
C SER A 28 -21.73 30.74 -5.01
N ARG A 29 -21.46 31.14 -3.76
CA ARG A 29 -20.63 30.35 -2.85
C ARG A 29 -21.28 29.01 -2.46
N ALA A 30 -22.59 29.02 -2.18
CA ALA A 30 -23.33 27.81 -1.82
C ALA A 30 -23.34 26.80 -2.98
N GLU A 31 -23.56 27.27 -4.22
CA GLU A 31 -23.51 26.41 -5.42
C GLU A 31 -22.12 25.82 -5.65
N THR A 32 -21.07 26.65 -5.50
CA THR A 32 -19.69 26.16 -5.64
C THR A 32 -19.34 25.13 -4.55
N GLN A 33 -19.78 25.38 -3.32
CA GLN A 33 -19.52 24.45 -2.21
C GLN A 33 -20.25 23.12 -2.42
N GLN A 34 -21.51 23.14 -2.89
CA GLN A 34 -22.25 21.91 -3.22
C GLN A 34 -21.58 21.13 -4.33
N GLN A 35 -21.08 21.79 -5.39
CA GLN A 35 -20.33 21.11 -6.45
C GLN A 35 -19.04 20.47 -5.94
N VAL A 36 -18.30 21.14 -5.06
CA VAL A 36 -17.10 20.59 -4.43
C VAL A 36 -17.44 19.38 -3.57
N ASP A 37 -18.49 19.47 -2.77
CA ASP A 37 -18.92 18.37 -1.90
C ASP A 37 -19.39 17.15 -2.72
N GLU A 38 -20.14 17.35 -3.80
CA GLU A 38 -20.55 16.30 -4.73
C GLU A 38 -19.35 15.64 -5.41
N LEU A 39 -18.36 16.42 -5.85
CA LEU A 39 -17.12 15.90 -6.44
C LEU A 39 -16.30 15.09 -5.42
N VAL A 40 -16.22 15.55 -4.18
CA VAL A 40 -15.52 14.84 -3.09
C VAL A 40 -16.21 13.51 -2.78
N VAL A 41 -17.54 13.52 -2.66
CA VAL A 41 -18.34 12.30 -2.43
C VAL A 41 -18.19 11.34 -3.62
N GLY A 42 -18.32 11.82 -4.85
CA GLY A 42 -18.16 11.01 -6.07
C GLY A 42 -16.77 10.40 -6.16
N ARG A 43 -15.72 11.17 -5.84
CA ARG A 43 -14.33 10.70 -5.84
C ARG A 43 -14.09 9.63 -4.76
N ARG A 44 -14.68 9.79 -3.57
CA ARG A 44 -14.60 8.79 -2.49
C ARG A 44 -15.32 7.49 -2.90
N ALA A 45 -16.51 7.60 -3.48
CA ALA A 45 -17.26 6.44 -3.96
C ALA A 45 -16.51 5.69 -5.08
N ALA A 46 -15.92 6.41 -6.05
CA ALA A 46 -15.11 5.82 -7.10
C ALA A 46 -13.88 5.08 -6.55
N ARG A 47 -13.15 5.70 -5.60
CA ARG A 47 -11.99 5.07 -4.94
C ARG A 47 -12.38 3.81 -4.16
N SER A 48 -13.52 3.85 -3.46
CA SER A 48 -13.98 2.68 -2.69
C SER A 48 -14.43 1.54 -3.62
N ALA A 49 -15.05 1.85 -4.75
CA ALA A 49 -15.42 0.86 -5.77
C ALA A 49 -14.18 0.24 -6.43
N GLU A 50 -13.17 1.05 -6.75
CA GLU A 50 -11.89 0.60 -7.30
C GLU A 50 -11.16 -0.31 -6.30
N ALA A 51 -11.05 0.09 -5.03
CA ALA A 51 -10.45 -0.73 -3.97
C ALA A 51 -11.17 -2.09 -3.83
N SER A 52 -12.51 -2.09 -3.87
CA SER A 52 -13.31 -3.31 -3.80
C SER A 52 -13.15 -4.20 -5.03
N ALA A 53 -12.95 -3.63 -6.21
CA ALA A 53 -12.68 -4.37 -7.44
C ALA A 53 -11.28 -5.01 -7.40
N LEU A 54 -10.27 -4.27 -6.94
CA LEU A 54 -8.92 -4.76 -6.75
C LEU A 54 -8.87 -5.91 -5.74
N GLN A 55 -9.58 -5.80 -4.60
CA GLN A 55 -9.68 -6.88 -3.61
C GLN A 55 -10.33 -8.16 -4.17
N ARG A 56 -11.33 -8.02 -5.03
CA ARG A 56 -11.93 -9.17 -5.71
C ARG A 56 -10.94 -9.83 -6.67
N LEU A 57 -10.26 -9.02 -7.48
CA LEU A 57 -9.26 -9.49 -8.43
C LEU A 57 -8.11 -10.23 -7.73
N GLU A 58 -7.65 -9.71 -6.58
CA GLU A 58 -6.64 -10.39 -5.76
C GLU A 58 -7.11 -11.77 -5.33
N ARG A 59 -8.30 -11.84 -4.74
CA ARG A 59 -8.84 -13.11 -4.26
C ARG A 59 -8.96 -14.11 -5.41
N ASP A 60 -9.42 -13.66 -6.57
CA ASP A 60 -9.55 -14.48 -7.77
C ASP A 60 -8.17 -14.96 -8.28
N ILE A 61 -7.13 -14.13 -8.21
CA ILE A 61 -5.75 -14.50 -8.59
C ILE A 61 -5.13 -15.43 -7.53
N HIS A 62 -5.33 -15.14 -6.24
CA HIS A 62 -4.75 -15.92 -5.15
C HIS A 62 -5.37 -17.32 -5.04
N ASP A 63 -6.70 -17.42 -5.03
CA ASP A 63 -7.40 -18.67 -4.76
C ASP A 63 -7.49 -19.58 -5.99
N GLY A 64 -7.37 -19.05 -7.17
CA GLY A 64 -7.42 -19.81 -8.41
C GLY A 64 -6.03 -20.17 -8.96
N PRO A 65 -5.42 -19.27 -9.74
CA PRO A 65 -4.18 -19.56 -10.48
C PRO A 65 -3.00 -19.90 -9.60
N GLN A 66 -2.78 -19.15 -8.50
CA GLN A 66 -1.63 -19.38 -7.61
C GLN A 66 -1.68 -20.76 -6.95
N GLN A 67 -2.84 -21.17 -6.42
CA GLN A 67 -2.97 -22.50 -5.81
C GLN A 67 -2.80 -23.64 -6.83
N ARG A 68 -3.26 -23.45 -8.07
CA ARG A 68 -3.05 -24.44 -9.13
C ARG A 68 -1.58 -24.58 -9.50
N LEU A 69 -0.85 -23.49 -9.62
CA LEU A 69 0.59 -23.51 -9.91
C LEU A 69 1.41 -24.13 -8.77
N VAL A 70 1.04 -23.86 -7.51
CA VAL A 70 1.68 -24.51 -6.36
C VAL A 70 1.47 -26.03 -6.41
N ARG A 71 0.26 -26.51 -6.67
CA ARG A 71 -0.02 -27.96 -6.84
C ARG A 71 0.77 -28.53 -8.02
N LEU A 72 0.77 -27.84 -9.16
CA LEU A 72 1.54 -28.27 -10.32
C LEU A 72 3.04 -28.36 -10.03
N SER A 73 3.62 -27.42 -9.28
CA SER A 73 5.02 -27.50 -8.83
C SER A 73 5.29 -28.72 -7.96
N MET A 74 4.34 -29.05 -7.06
CA MET A 74 4.46 -30.24 -6.21
C MET A 74 4.35 -31.54 -7.03
N ASP A 75 3.46 -31.57 -8.03
CA ASP A 75 3.27 -32.74 -8.90
C ASP A 75 4.49 -32.96 -9.81
N LEU A 76 5.04 -31.91 -10.39
CA LEU A 76 6.28 -31.94 -11.17
C LEU A 76 7.48 -32.40 -10.31
N GLY A 77 7.59 -31.90 -9.07
CA GLY A 77 8.64 -32.34 -8.14
C GLY A 77 8.53 -33.82 -7.75
N ARG A 78 7.29 -34.33 -7.62
CA ARG A 78 7.04 -35.77 -7.42
C ARG A 78 7.42 -36.58 -8.65
N ALA A 79 7.02 -36.13 -9.85
CA ALA A 79 7.37 -36.78 -11.11
C ALA A 79 8.89 -36.84 -11.33
N GLN A 80 9.60 -35.77 -10.97
CA GLN A 80 11.06 -35.70 -11.05
C GLN A 80 11.72 -36.75 -10.14
N LYS A 81 11.24 -36.90 -8.89
CA LYS A 81 11.75 -37.93 -7.98
C LYS A 81 11.46 -39.35 -8.49
N GLN A 82 10.31 -39.57 -9.12
CA GLN A 82 9.91 -40.89 -9.66
C GLN A 82 10.66 -41.24 -10.96
N ALA A 83 11.03 -40.23 -11.77
CA ALA A 83 11.76 -40.44 -13.03
C ALA A 83 13.16 -41.05 -12.85
N GLY A 84 13.73 -40.95 -11.64
CA GLY A 84 15.05 -41.50 -11.33
C GLY A 84 16.20 -40.89 -12.14
N PRO A 85 17.44 -41.26 -11.89
CA PRO A 85 18.62 -40.72 -12.60
C PRO A 85 18.79 -41.30 -13.99
N ASP A 86 18.08 -42.37 -14.37
CA ASP A 86 18.34 -43.15 -15.56
C ASP A 86 17.85 -42.52 -16.87
N ASN A 87 17.10 -41.39 -16.79
CA ASN A 87 16.62 -40.68 -17.97
C ASN A 87 16.95 -39.18 -17.91
N PRO A 88 18.18 -38.76 -18.32
CA PRO A 88 18.63 -37.38 -18.25
C PRO A 88 17.77 -36.39 -19.07
N GLN A 89 17.20 -36.87 -20.18
CA GLN A 89 16.36 -36.07 -21.05
C GLN A 89 15.01 -35.73 -20.37
N LEU A 90 14.40 -36.70 -19.71
CA LEU A 90 13.17 -36.50 -18.92
C LEU A 90 13.44 -35.60 -17.71
N GLN A 91 14.56 -35.81 -17.02
CA GLN A 91 14.99 -34.94 -15.91
C GLN A 91 15.13 -33.47 -16.36
N GLY A 92 15.80 -33.24 -17.48
CA GLY A 92 15.97 -31.89 -18.04
C GLY A 92 14.62 -31.22 -18.39
N THR A 93 13.68 -32.00 -18.94
CA THR A 93 12.34 -31.49 -19.26
C THR A 93 11.55 -31.14 -18.00
N LEU A 94 11.58 -31.97 -16.97
CA LEU A 94 10.90 -31.70 -15.70
C LEU A 94 11.52 -30.51 -14.96
N ASP A 95 12.84 -30.37 -14.98
CA ASP A 95 13.53 -29.19 -14.45
C ASP A 95 13.11 -27.90 -15.15
N ALA A 96 13.02 -27.92 -16.47
CA ALA A 96 12.56 -26.77 -17.24
C ALA A 96 11.11 -26.40 -16.90
N ALA A 97 10.21 -27.39 -16.82
CA ALA A 97 8.82 -27.19 -16.44
C ALA A 97 8.67 -26.65 -15.01
N LEU A 98 9.48 -27.15 -14.07
CA LEU A 98 9.50 -26.66 -12.68
C LEU A 98 9.96 -25.18 -12.61
N ARG A 99 11.04 -24.82 -13.34
CA ARG A 99 11.49 -23.43 -13.42
C ARG A 99 10.39 -22.53 -13.98
N GLN A 100 9.83 -22.88 -15.13
CA GLN A 100 8.76 -22.11 -15.76
C GLN A 100 7.56 -21.93 -14.84
N THR A 101 7.14 -22.98 -14.11
CA THR A 101 6.02 -22.90 -13.16
C THR A 101 6.32 -21.95 -12.00
N LYS A 102 7.57 -21.96 -11.48
CA LYS A 102 8.02 -21.04 -10.43
C LYS A 102 8.06 -19.61 -10.92
N ASP A 103 8.60 -19.36 -12.12
CA ASP A 103 8.68 -18.03 -12.73
C ASP A 103 7.27 -17.45 -12.92
N THR A 104 6.33 -18.24 -13.47
CA THR A 104 4.93 -17.80 -13.64
C THR A 104 4.26 -17.52 -12.29
N LEU A 105 4.54 -18.31 -11.25
CA LEU A 105 4.02 -18.07 -9.91
C LEU A 105 4.58 -16.76 -9.32
N GLU A 106 5.85 -16.45 -9.58
CA GLU A 106 6.46 -15.18 -9.16
C GLU A 106 5.89 -13.98 -9.93
N GLU A 107 5.63 -14.12 -11.24
CA GLU A 107 4.94 -13.10 -12.03
C GLU A 107 3.53 -12.82 -11.52
N LEU A 108 2.73 -13.86 -11.23
CA LEU A 108 1.39 -13.71 -10.64
C LEU A 108 1.44 -13.05 -9.26
N ARG A 109 2.41 -13.41 -8.44
CA ARG A 109 2.64 -12.74 -7.15
C ARG A 109 3.08 -11.29 -7.33
N ALA A 110 3.83 -10.99 -8.38
CA ALA A 110 4.21 -9.62 -8.72
C ALA A 110 3.02 -8.77 -9.16
N LEU A 111 2.12 -9.33 -9.96
CA LEU A 111 0.87 -8.68 -10.36
C LEU A 111 -0.07 -8.45 -9.18
N SER A 112 -0.11 -9.39 -8.22
CA SER A 112 -0.94 -9.27 -7.02
C SER A 112 -0.30 -8.42 -5.90
N ARG A 113 0.97 -8.04 -6.00
CA ARG A 113 1.66 -7.17 -5.02
C ARG A 113 1.05 -5.77 -4.85
N GLY A 114 0.08 -5.40 -5.66
CA GLY A 114 -0.70 -4.16 -5.53
C GLY A 114 -1.91 -4.25 -4.61
N ILE A 115 -2.26 -5.44 -4.14
CA ILE A 115 -3.55 -5.77 -3.54
C ILE A 115 -3.33 -6.28 -2.11
N ALA A 116 -4.13 -5.78 -1.16
CA ALA A 116 -3.99 -6.15 0.26
C ALA A 116 -4.37 -7.63 0.49
N PRO A 117 -3.55 -8.44 1.18
CA PRO A 117 -3.83 -9.87 1.35
C PRO A 117 -5.03 -10.12 2.28
N PRO A 118 -5.73 -11.25 2.14
CA PRO A 118 -6.89 -11.59 2.98
C PRO A 118 -6.61 -11.51 4.48
N VAL A 119 -5.41 -11.89 4.93
CA VAL A 119 -5.05 -11.79 6.35
C VAL A 119 -5.10 -10.35 6.86
N LEU A 120 -4.74 -9.37 6.03
CA LEU A 120 -4.81 -7.95 6.39
C LEU A 120 -6.27 -7.49 6.51
N THR A 121 -7.12 -7.88 5.56
CA THR A 121 -8.53 -7.50 5.56
C THR A 121 -9.32 -8.18 6.67
N ASP A 122 -9.06 -9.46 6.94
CA ASP A 122 -9.84 -10.28 7.86
C ASP A 122 -9.35 -10.18 9.31
N ARG A 123 -8.02 -10.16 9.52
CA ARG A 123 -7.39 -10.22 10.85
C ARG A 123 -6.66 -8.94 11.26
N GLY A 124 -6.52 -7.98 10.34
CA GLY A 124 -5.89 -6.68 10.60
C GLY A 124 -4.37 -6.67 10.48
N LEU A 125 -3.81 -5.46 10.62
CA LEU A 125 -2.39 -5.20 10.35
C LEU A 125 -1.45 -6.00 11.25
N ARG A 126 -1.68 -6.06 12.56
CA ARG A 126 -0.83 -6.81 13.51
C ARG A 126 -0.67 -8.28 13.07
N ALA A 127 -1.78 -8.99 12.83
CA ALA A 127 -1.74 -10.40 12.43
C ALA A 127 -1.05 -10.61 11.08
N ALA A 128 -1.26 -9.67 10.13
CA ALA A 128 -0.60 -9.74 8.83
C ALA A 128 0.92 -9.52 8.92
N LEU A 129 1.39 -8.64 9.78
CA LEU A 129 2.82 -8.40 10.02
C LEU A 129 3.49 -9.57 10.74
N GLU A 130 2.84 -10.13 11.76
CA GLU A 130 3.32 -11.32 12.46
C GLU A 130 3.45 -12.53 11.52
N GLU A 131 2.50 -12.69 10.59
CA GLU A 131 2.55 -13.75 9.57
C GLU A 131 3.69 -13.51 8.56
N LEU A 132 3.94 -12.26 8.14
CA LEU A 132 5.10 -11.93 7.29
C LEU A 132 6.42 -12.28 7.98
N ALA A 133 6.57 -11.91 9.25
CA ALA A 133 7.76 -12.20 10.03
C ALA A 133 7.98 -13.72 10.20
N ALA A 134 6.92 -14.47 10.51
CA ALA A 134 6.99 -15.91 10.68
C ALA A 134 7.39 -16.70 9.42
N ARG A 135 7.15 -16.12 8.22
CA ARG A 135 7.53 -16.72 6.93
C ARG A 135 8.93 -16.31 6.46
N SER A 136 9.59 -15.41 7.16
CA SER A 136 10.93 -14.92 6.76
C SER A 136 12.00 -16.00 6.89
N ILE A 137 12.92 -16.02 5.92
CA ILE A 137 14.09 -16.90 5.94
C ILE A 137 15.15 -16.33 6.90
N VAL A 138 15.25 -15.00 6.98
CA VAL A 138 16.13 -14.30 7.92
C VAL A 138 15.39 -14.12 9.24
N PRO A 139 16.01 -14.41 10.40
CA PRO A 139 15.41 -14.13 11.71
C PRO A 139 15.01 -12.68 11.86
N ILE A 140 13.79 -12.42 12.35
CA ILE A 140 13.26 -11.07 12.54
C ILE A 140 12.88 -10.86 13.99
N ASP A 141 13.46 -9.84 14.61
CA ASP A 141 12.97 -9.30 15.88
C ASP A 141 11.78 -8.39 15.60
N VAL A 142 10.63 -8.69 16.22
CA VAL A 142 9.35 -8.02 15.96
C VAL A 142 8.94 -7.22 17.18
N ASP A 143 8.75 -5.91 17.00
CA ASP A 143 8.20 -5.01 18.00
C ASP A 143 7.02 -4.24 17.39
N ILE A 144 5.78 -4.61 17.78
CA ILE A 144 4.54 -4.03 17.27
C ILE A 144 3.73 -3.45 18.42
N ASP A 145 3.64 -2.13 18.47
CA ASP A 145 2.77 -1.39 19.39
C ASP A 145 1.68 -0.64 18.62
N LEU A 146 0.58 -1.35 18.38
CA LEU A 146 -0.61 -0.85 17.69
C LEU A 146 -1.85 -1.06 18.59
N PRO A 147 -2.87 -0.21 18.47
CA PRO A 147 -4.12 -0.37 19.21
C PRO A 147 -4.80 -1.70 18.87
N ALA A 148 -5.62 -2.20 19.79
CA ALA A 148 -6.40 -3.43 19.57
C ALA A 148 -7.47 -3.30 18.45
N GLY A 149 -7.81 -2.06 18.04
CA GLY A 149 -8.76 -1.76 16.98
C GLY A 149 -8.13 -1.74 15.59
N ARG A 150 -8.98 -1.52 14.59
CA ARG A 150 -8.55 -1.35 13.19
C ARG A 150 -8.07 0.08 12.98
N LEU A 151 -6.99 0.21 12.24
CA LEU A 151 -6.54 1.49 11.68
C LEU A 151 -7.31 1.78 10.38
N PRO A 152 -7.28 3.02 9.88
CA PRO A 152 -7.84 3.33 8.56
C PRO A 152 -7.24 2.41 7.49
N HIS A 153 -8.08 1.91 6.58
CA HIS A 153 -7.68 0.88 5.59
C HIS A 153 -6.46 1.30 4.74
N HIS A 154 -6.38 2.56 4.35
CA HIS A 154 -5.25 3.08 3.57
C HIS A 154 -3.94 3.03 4.37
N VAL A 155 -3.98 3.26 5.70
CA VAL A 155 -2.82 3.17 6.60
C VAL A 155 -2.37 1.72 6.74
N GLU A 156 -3.30 0.80 7.08
CA GLU A 156 -2.99 -0.62 7.21
C GLU A 156 -2.36 -1.16 5.92
N THR A 157 -2.92 -0.77 4.77
CA THR A 157 -2.43 -1.20 3.46
C THR A 157 -1.04 -0.64 3.17
N ALA A 158 -0.80 0.66 3.38
CA ALA A 158 0.50 1.27 3.15
C ALA A 158 1.58 0.64 4.03
N VAL A 159 1.33 0.50 5.33
CA VAL A 159 2.25 -0.11 6.31
C VAL A 159 2.57 -1.55 5.94
N TYR A 160 1.55 -2.35 5.62
CA TYR A 160 1.75 -3.75 5.20
C TYR A 160 2.71 -3.86 4.01
N PHE A 161 2.51 -3.03 2.98
CA PHE A 161 3.37 -3.09 1.79
C PHE A 161 4.79 -2.59 2.06
N VAL A 162 4.96 -1.58 2.93
CA VAL A 162 6.30 -1.15 3.35
C VAL A 162 7.07 -2.31 3.97
N VAL A 163 6.47 -3.00 4.93
CA VAL A 163 7.09 -4.15 5.60
C VAL A 163 7.31 -5.31 4.63
N SER A 164 6.30 -5.67 3.85
CA SER A 164 6.37 -6.79 2.88
C SER A 164 7.49 -6.62 1.86
N GLU A 165 7.63 -5.42 1.29
CA GLU A 165 8.69 -5.12 0.32
C GLU A 165 10.06 -5.06 0.99
N ALA A 166 10.16 -4.43 2.18
CA ALA A 166 11.41 -4.39 2.93
C ALA A 166 11.90 -5.79 3.28
N LEU A 167 11.05 -6.68 3.81
CA LEU A 167 11.40 -8.06 4.14
C LEU A 167 11.73 -8.89 2.90
N THR A 168 11.06 -8.63 1.76
CA THR A 168 11.38 -9.26 0.48
C THR A 168 12.80 -8.87 0.03
N ASN A 169 13.16 -7.59 0.18
CA ASN A 169 14.48 -7.08 -0.16
C ASN A 169 15.57 -7.66 0.76
N VAL A 170 15.28 -7.78 2.06
CA VAL A 170 16.15 -8.47 3.01
C VAL A 170 16.41 -9.90 2.56
N ALA A 171 15.39 -10.66 2.27
CA ALA A 171 15.52 -12.07 1.88
C ALA A 171 16.25 -12.29 0.55
N LYS A 172 16.11 -11.36 -0.42
CA LYS A 172 16.65 -11.54 -1.79
C LYS A 172 18.01 -10.89 -2.00
N HIS A 173 18.30 -9.80 -1.31
CA HIS A 173 19.36 -8.88 -1.71
C HIS A 173 20.36 -8.50 -0.60
N SER A 174 19.97 -8.63 0.68
CA SER A 174 20.78 -8.05 1.75
C SER A 174 21.97 -8.93 2.15
N GLY A 175 21.85 -10.26 2.07
CA GLY A 175 22.80 -11.18 2.69
C GLY A 175 22.81 -11.07 4.22
N ALA A 176 21.77 -10.48 4.82
CA ALA A 176 21.65 -10.25 6.27
C ALA A 176 21.52 -11.55 7.05
N THR A 177 22.00 -11.50 8.29
CA THR A 177 21.86 -12.59 9.28
C THR A 177 20.73 -12.30 10.28
N GLN A 178 20.34 -11.05 10.44
CA GLN A 178 19.28 -10.59 11.34
C GLN A 178 18.56 -9.37 10.78
N CYS A 179 17.28 -9.27 11.10
CA CYS A 179 16.43 -8.13 10.76
C CYS A 179 15.63 -7.70 11.99
N MET A 180 15.37 -6.41 12.13
CA MET A 180 14.48 -5.85 13.14
C MET A 180 13.32 -5.14 12.46
N MET A 181 12.11 -5.38 12.92
CA MET A 181 10.88 -4.72 12.47
C MET A 181 10.20 -4.05 13.65
N THR A 182 10.02 -2.73 13.59
CA THR A 182 9.24 -1.98 14.58
C THR A 182 8.08 -1.29 13.89
N VAL A 183 6.88 -1.39 14.48
CA VAL A 183 5.65 -0.73 13.97
C VAL A 183 4.86 -0.20 15.14
N HIS A 184 4.87 1.11 15.32
CA HIS A 184 4.27 1.77 16.47
C HIS A 184 3.29 2.86 16.03
N LEU A 185 2.20 3.03 16.78
CA LEU A 185 1.34 4.22 16.67
C LEU A 185 1.88 5.30 17.61
N VAL A 186 2.35 6.41 17.04
CA VAL A 186 2.88 7.56 17.78
C VAL A 186 2.01 8.78 17.51
N GLY A 187 1.16 9.14 18.46
CA GLY A 187 0.16 10.19 18.27
C GLY A 187 -0.87 9.76 17.22
N GLU A 188 -0.96 10.48 16.11
CA GLU A 188 -1.86 10.19 15.00
C GLU A 188 -1.12 9.61 13.77
N GLU A 189 0.07 9.07 13.93
CA GLU A 189 0.89 8.52 12.86
C GLU A 189 1.36 7.10 13.17
N VAL A 190 1.32 6.21 12.19
CA VAL A 190 1.99 4.91 12.29
C VAL A 190 3.41 5.06 11.77
N ARG A 191 4.37 4.76 12.64
CA ARG A 191 5.80 4.72 12.31
C ARG A 191 6.24 3.29 12.11
N VAL A 192 6.87 3.06 10.98
CA VAL A 192 7.41 1.77 10.56
C VAL A 192 8.92 1.90 10.40
N ARG A 193 9.65 0.94 10.93
CA ARG A 193 11.08 0.79 10.68
C ARG A 193 11.42 -0.67 10.47
N VAL A 194 12.07 -0.98 9.35
CA VAL A 194 12.68 -2.29 9.06
C VAL A 194 14.16 -2.07 8.85
N SER A 195 14.99 -2.78 9.60
CA SER A 195 16.45 -2.65 9.54
C SER A 195 17.10 -4.01 9.47
N ASP A 196 18.02 -4.21 8.53
CA ASP A 196 18.83 -5.42 8.40
C ASP A 196 20.33 -5.12 8.58
N ASP A 197 21.10 -6.12 8.96
CA ASP A 197 22.55 -6.09 9.12
C ASP A 197 23.32 -6.46 7.84
N GLY A 198 22.66 -6.39 6.68
CA GLY A 198 23.22 -6.85 5.41
C GLY A 198 24.18 -5.87 4.74
N LEU A 199 24.51 -6.16 3.47
CA LEU A 199 25.56 -5.47 2.71
C LEU A 199 25.17 -4.08 2.20
N GLY A 200 23.91 -3.68 2.32
CA GLY A 200 23.43 -2.39 1.84
C GLY A 200 23.41 -2.27 0.32
N GLY A 201 23.54 -1.02 -0.17
CA GLY A 201 23.59 -0.73 -1.62
C GLY A 201 22.21 -0.68 -2.30
N ALA A 202 21.11 -0.67 -1.54
CA ALA A 202 19.77 -0.47 -2.07
C ALA A 202 19.55 1.02 -2.42
N HIS A 203 19.13 1.29 -3.65
CA HIS A 203 18.81 2.64 -4.12
C HIS A 203 17.41 2.69 -4.70
N LEU A 204 16.67 3.76 -4.40
CA LEU A 204 15.33 4.04 -4.96
C LEU A 204 15.31 4.01 -6.50
N SER A 205 16.43 4.36 -7.15
CA SER A 205 16.55 4.41 -8.61
C SER A 205 16.83 3.06 -9.29
N LYS A 206 17.17 2.00 -8.54
CA LYS A 206 17.63 0.71 -9.10
C LYS A 206 16.55 -0.38 -9.15
N GLY A 207 15.31 -0.15 -8.66
CA GLY A 207 14.29 -1.20 -8.66
C GLY A 207 12.86 -0.65 -8.69
N HIS A 208 11.96 -1.36 -9.36
CA HIS A 208 10.54 -0.99 -9.45
C HIS A 208 9.81 -1.12 -8.09
N GLY A 209 10.31 -1.94 -7.16
CA GLY A 209 9.70 -2.18 -5.85
C GLY A 209 9.70 -0.94 -4.96
N LEU A 210 10.86 -0.30 -4.76
CA LEU A 210 10.99 0.89 -3.92
C LEU A 210 10.30 2.12 -4.49
N VAL A 211 10.25 2.27 -5.83
CA VAL A 211 9.50 3.36 -6.49
C VAL A 211 8.00 3.19 -6.24
N GLY A 212 7.45 2.00 -6.49
CA GLY A 212 6.04 1.72 -6.22
C GLY A 212 5.67 1.85 -4.74
N LEU A 213 6.62 1.56 -3.85
CA LEU A 213 6.44 1.74 -2.41
C LEU A 213 6.34 3.23 -2.03
N HIS A 214 7.23 4.06 -2.59
CA HIS A 214 7.21 5.51 -2.38
C HIS A 214 5.88 6.14 -2.82
N ASP A 215 5.39 5.77 -4.02
CA ASP A 215 4.12 6.29 -4.54
C ASP A 215 2.93 5.87 -3.67
N ARG A 216 2.95 4.66 -3.13
CA ARG A 216 1.91 4.14 -2.24
C ARG A 216 1.87 4.85 -0.90
N VAL A 217 3.04 5.07 -0.28
CA VAL A 217 3.15 5.80 0.99
C VAL A 217 2.69 7.25 0.80
N ARG A 218 3.08 7.89 -0.31
CA ARG A 218 2.59 9.24 -0.67
C ARG A 218 1.08 9.29 -0.91
N ALA A 219 0.50 8.25 -1.51
CA ALA A 219 -0.95 8.17 -1.69
C ALA A 219 -1.73 8.06 -0.37
N ALA A 220 -1.05 7.66 0.71
CA ALA A 220 -1.55 7.66 2.08
C ALA A 220 -1.09 8.90 2.89
N ASP A 221 -0.68 9.97 2.20
CA ASP A 221 -0.13 11.22 2.78
C ASP A 221 1.08 11.00 3.71
N GLY A 222 1.77 9.87 3.55
CA GLY A 222 2.92 9.47 4.35
C GLY A 222 4.27 9.85 3.71
N VAL A 223 5.32 9.59 4.46
CA VAL A 223 6.72 9.81 4.06
C VAL A 223 7.49 8.50 4.15
N LEU A 224 8.29 8.19 3.11
CA LEU A 224 9.17 7.02 3.06
C LEU A 224 10.63 7.48 2.97
N ASN A 225 11.48 6.93 3.84
CA ASN A 225 12.92 7.12 3.83
C ASN A 225 13.62 5.76 3.72
N VAL A 226 14.64 5.69 2.85
CA VAL A 226 15.49 4.50 2.70
C VAL A 226 16.94 4.92 2.84
N ARG A 227 17.64 4.33 3.80
CA ARG A 227 19.09 4.46 3.96
C ARG A 227 19.74 3.10 3.77
N SER A 228 20.65 3.00 2.80
CA SER A 228 21.33 1.75 2.49
C SER A 228 22.72 2.06 1.92
N PRO A 229 23.66 2.48 2.77
CA PRO A 229 25.04 2.74 2.34
C PRO A 229 25.70 1.44 1.86
N ASP A 230 26.73 1.56 1.01
CA ASP A 230 27.55 0.42 0.64
C ASP A 230 28.25 -0.15 1.89
N GLY A 231 28.09 -1.44 2.13
CA GLY A 231 28.54 -2.12 3.34
C GLY A 231 27.51 -2.18 4.46
N GLY A 232 26.32 -1.63 4.25
CA GLY A 232 25.16 -1.69 5.16
C GLY A 232 25.26 -0.77 6.38
N PRO A 233 24.29 -0.87 7.26
CA PRO A 233 23.02 -1.61 7.19
C PRO A 233 22.01 -0.97 6.23
N THR A 234 20.94 -1.72 5.87
CA THR A 234 19.78 -1.11 5.23
C THR A 234 18.70 -0.79 6.26
N VAL A 235 18.16 0.42 6.16
CA VAL A 235 17.06 0.90 7.02
C VAL A 235 15.98 1.50 6.13
N VAL A 236 14.78 0.95 6.22
CA VAL A 236 13.56 1.45 5.59
C VAL A 236 12.67 2.02 6.68
N GLU A 237 12.33 3.29 6.59
CA GLU A 237 11.45 4.00 7.53
C GLU A 237 10.28 4.61 6.80
N ALA A 238 9.08 4.47 7.37
CA ALA A 238 7.89 5.15 6.87
C ALA A 238 7.07 5.74 8.02
N GLU A 239 6.47 6.90 7.76
CA GLU A 239 5.50 7.56 8.64
C GLU A 239 4.21 7.74 7.85
N VAL A 240 3.10 7.20 8.38
CA VAL A 240 1.79 7.22 7.70
C VAL A 240 0.76 7.79 8.66
N PRO A 241 0.17 8.97 8.35
CA PRO A 241 -0.83 9.60 9.21
C PRO A 241 -2.14 8.80 9.22
N CYS A 242 -2.77 8.70 10.40
CA CYS A 242 -4.06 8.03 10.60
C CYS A 242 -5.25 8.96 10.38
N GLY A 243 -5.03 10.28 10.37
CA GLY A 243 -6.07 11.31 10.22
C GLY A 243 -6.00 11.96 8.86
N SER A 244 -7.08 11.89 8.11
CA SER A 244 -7.39 12.78 6.98
C SER A 244 -8.90 12.98 6.89
#